data_5225952e1c05ea090ab75a878d9e27e8
#
_entry.id   5225952e1c05ea090ab75a878d9e27e8
#
_cell.length_a   1.000
_cell.length_b   1.000
_cell.length_c   1.000
_cell.angle_alpha   90.00
_cell.angle_beta   90.00
_cell.angle_gamma   90.00
#
_symmetry.space_group_name_H-M   'P 1'
#
loop_
_entity.id
_entity.type
_entity.pdbx_description
1 polymer ?
#
loop_
_entity_poly.entity_id
_entity_poly.type
_entity_poly.pdbx_seq_one_letter_code
_entity_poly.pdbx_strand_id
1 'polypeptide(L)'
;MTNVFNVTTSVLGQPWRWRGNIAPGGPLDGRGNPDELLHHLFRARGANPADFARLQSPTLRDWLPDPAIFQDMETAATRLADAIAADQTIVIFGDYDVDGATSAAVLIRYLRSVGATVGHYIPDRLLEGYGPSGDALVALKASGADLVVTVDCGTQGFEALAAARAASLDVIVVDHHKAATALPLALALVNPNRLDESDVAASHGHLAAVGVAFLLAVALNRTLRVRGHFAAMPEPRLTDLLDLVALGTVADVVPLTGLNRAFVTQGLKVMRARRNIGLTALIDVAGLSRPPVARDLGFALGPRVNAGGRVGKSDLGVRLLTTEDPGEATALAQELDRLNVDRRSIEAEVTEDAVSKADPASNMAVAVISGEGWHPGVIGIVASRLKERLHRPTIVIALQEDGTGKGSGRSMPGVDLGAAVLAAKDAGLLIAGGGHAMAAGLTVAAGGVDALAAFLNDNLAGAVDKAATGRALDCDAAIAPRGVSLALV
;
A
#
# COMPACT_ATOMS: atom_id res chain seq x y z
N MET A 1 7.26 33.02 -9.38
CA MET A 1 7.04 31.72 -10.06
C MET A 1 6.59 32.00 -11.48
N THR A 2 7.29 31.53 -12.49
CA THR A 2 6.86 31.69 -13.88
C THR A 2 5.81 30.64 -14.20
N ASN A 3 4.61 31.10 -14.59
CA ASN A 3 3.54 30.20 -15.02
C ASN A 3 3.86 29.60 -16.39
N VAL A 4 3.43 28.35 -16.61
CA VAL A 4 3.56 27.68 -17.91
C VAL A 4 2.70 28.44 -18.94
N PHE A 5 3.29 28.87 -20.04
CA PHE A 5 2.62 29.68 -21.07
C PHE A 5 1.88 30.94 -20.56
N ASN A 6 2.31 31.49 -19.40
CA ASN A 6 1.67 32.61 -18.71
C ASN A 6 0.21 32.33 -18.29
N VAL A 7 -0.20 31.06 -18.16
CA VAL A 7 -1.54 30.70 -17.70
C VAL A 7 -1.63 30.90 -16.20
N THR A 8 -2.19 32.04 -15.79
CA THR A 8 -2.50 32.37 -14.39
C THR A 8 -3.82 31.79 -13.93
N THR A 9 -4.76 31.61 -14.89
CA THR A 9 -6.07 31.01 -14.64
C THR A 9 -6.48 30.23 -15.89
N SER A 10 -6.61 28.90 -15.75
CA SER A 10 -7.11 28.02 -16.81
C SER A 10 -8.65 27.98 -16.82
N VAL A 11 -9.25 27.27 -17.79
CA VAL A 11 -10.68 26.99 -17.81
C VAL A 11 -11.20 26.33 -16.52
N LEU A 12 -10.35 25.62 -15.84
CA LEU A 12 -10.66 24.97 -14.54
C LEU A 12 -10.33 25.87 -13.34
N GLY A 13 -10.07 27.15 -13.54
CA GLY A 13 -9.77 28.11 -12.47
C GLY A 13 -8.39 27.96 -11.82
N GLN A 14 -7.48 27.18 -12.41
CA GLN A 14 -6.17 26.87 -11.82
C GLN A 14 -5.03 27.47 -12.63
N PRO A 15 -3.96 28.00 -11.98
CA PRO A 15 -2.74 28.37 -12.67
C PRO A 15 -1.97 27.12 -13.11
N TRP A 16 -1.21 27.24 -14.19
CA TRP A 16 -0.26 26.23 -14.62
C TRP A 16 1.12 26.59 -14.12
N ARG A 17 1.77 25.68 -13.38
CA ARG A 17 3.10 25.90 -12.79
C ARG A 17 4.07 24.85 -13.29
N TRP A 18 5.33 25.23 -13.42
CA TRP A 18 6.40 24.27 -13.64
C TRP A 18 6.62 23.47 -12.37
N ARG A 19 6.66 22.14 -12.48
CA ARG A 19 6.97 21.26 -11.37
C ARG A 19 8.37 21.57 -10.83
N GLY A 20 8.53 21.63 -9.51
CA GLY A 20 9.78 21.99 -8.85
C GLY A 20 10.26 23.42 -9.15
N ASN A 21 9.41 24.27 -9.72
CA ASN A 21 9.77 25.62 -10.21
C ASN A 21 10.89 25.63 -11.27
N ILE A 22 11.12 24.49 -11.94
CA ILE A 22 12.15 24.33 -12.97
C ILE A 22 11.50 24.48 -14.34
N ALA A 23 11.64 25.66 -14.94
CA ALA A 23 11.25 25.86 -16.33
C ALA A 23 12.25 25.13 -17.25
N PRO A 24 11.80 24.40 -18.28
CA PRO A 24 12.70 23.95 -19.34
C PRO A 24 13.29 25.18 -20.05
N GLY A 25 14.51 25.05 -20.55
CA GLY A 25 15.23 26.13 -21.26
C GLY A 25 14.60 26.57 -22.58
N GLY A 26 13.40 26.07 -22.90
CA GLY A 26 12.59 26.35 -24.07
C GLY A 26 11.64 25.18 -24.33
N PRO A 27 10.66 25.31 -25.26
CA PRO A 27 9.86 24.17 -25.68
C PRO A 27 10.80 23.14 -26.33
N LEU A 28 10.72 21.89 -25.82
CA LEU A 28 11.45 20.77 -26.40
C LEU A 28 10.85 20.51 -27.79
N ASP A 29 11.54 21.00 -28.83
CA ASP A 29 11.00 21.07 -30.18
C ASP A 29 11.17 19.78 -30.99
N GLY A 30 11.62 18.70 -30.32
CA GLY A 30 11.86 17.38 -30.94
C GLY A 30 13.18 17.27 -31.72
N ARG A 31 13.99 18.31 -31.72
CA ARG A 31 15.36 18.27 -32.26
C ARG A 31 16.41 17.92 -31.21
N GLY A 32 16.00 17.94 -29.92
CA GLY A 32 16.83 17.56 -28.78
C GLY A 32 16.94 16.04 -28.61
N ASN A 33 18.00 15.63 -27.92
CA ASN A 33 18.19 14.25 -27.49
C ASN A 33 17.04 13.86 -26.53
N PRO A 34 16.33 12.71 -26.70
CA PRO A 34 15.35 12.20 -25.76
C PRO A 34 15.86 12.15 -24.31
N ASP A 35 17.17 11.91 -24.12
CA ASP A 35 17.81 11.91 -22.81
C ASP A 35 17.77 13.29 -22.11
N GLU A 36 17.83 14.39 -22.86
CA GLU A 36 17.71 15.74 -22.28
C GLU A 36 16.33 15.97 -21.65
N LEU A 37 15.27 15.53 -22.34
CA LEU A 37 13.90 15.59 -21.79
C LEU A 37 13.79 14.69 -20.58
N LEU A 38 14.30 13.47 -20.64
CA LEU A 38 14.26 12.52 -19.52
C LEU A 38 15.01 13.07 -18.30
N HIS A 39 16.19 13.65 -18.51
CA HIS A 39 16.96 14.31 -17.45
C HIS A 39 16.23 15.54 -16.89
N HIS A 40 15.50 16.30 -17.73
CA HIS A 40 14.67 17.38 -17.26
C HIS A 40 13.53 16.86 -16.37
N LEU A 41 12.82 15.79 -16.79
CA LEU A 41 11.76 15.16 -16.01
C LEU A 41 12.28 14.66 -14.66
N PHE A 42 13.44 14.03 -14.62
CA PHE A 42 14.06 13.58 -13.37
C PHE A 42 14.37 14.76 -12.44
N ARG A 43 14.97 15.85 -12.95
CA ARG A 43 15.23 17.06 -12.16
C ARG A 43 13.95 17.72 -11.65
N ALA A 44 12.95 17.87 -12.50
CA ALA A 44 11.67 18.46 -12.11
C ALA A 44 10.96 17.67 -11.00
N ARG A 45 11.25 16.37 -10.91
CA ARG A 45 10.75 15.45 -9.86
C ARG A 45 11.72 15.30 -8.68
N GLY A 46 12.74 16.13 -8.58
CA GLY A 46 13.65 16.18 -7.43
C GLY A 46 14.74 15.10 -7.42
N ALA A 47 14.96 14.38 -8.53
CA ALA A 47 16.02 13.40 -8.59
C ALA A 47 17.41 14.06 -8.66
N ASN A 48 18.39 13.45 -7.96
CA ASN A 48 19.76 13.89 -8.02
C ASN A 48 20.35 13.57 -9.42
N PRO A 49 21.02 14.52 -10.10
CA PRO A 49 21.68 14.26 -11.39
C PRO A 49 22.65 13.07 -11.38
N ALA A 50 23.32 12.80 -10.27
CA ALA A 50 24.19 11.63 -10.12
C ALA A 50 23.46 10.29 -10.27
N ASP A 51 22.15 10.26 -10.04
CA ASP A 51 21.32 9.05 -10.11
C ASP A 51 20.61 8.85 -11.45
N PHE A 52 20.75 9.77 -12.41
CA PHE A 52 19.97 9.70 -13.65
C PHE A 52 20.18 8.39 -14.42
N ALA A 53 21.42 7.95 -14.59
CA ALA A 53 21.72 6.67 -15.25
C ALA A 53 21.12 5.46 -14.52
N ARG A 54 21.17 5.47 -13.17
CA ARG A 54 20.58 4.44 -12.31
C ARG A 54 19.05 4.46 -12.36
N LEU A 55 18.44 5.62 -12.51
CA LEU A 55 16.99 5.79 -12.64
C LEU A 55 16.49 5.38 -14.03
N GLN A 56 17.28 5.60 -15.07
CA GLN A 56 16.96 5.21 -16.45
C GLN A 56 17.00 3.69 -16.63
N SER A 57 17.97 3.02 -16.01
CA SER A 57 18.15 1.57 -16.08
C SER A 57 18.33 0.97 -14.68
N PRO A 58 17.27 0.98 -13.84
CA PRO A 58 17.39 0.60 -12.44
C PRO A 58 17.65 -0.90 -12.28
N THR A 59 18.71 -1.24 -11.54
CA THR A 59 19.07 -2.62 -11.19
C THR A 59 19.06 -2.80 -9.67
N LEU A 60 18.90 -4.04 -9.21
CA LEU A 60 19.02 -4.33 -7.77
C LEU A 60 20.44 -4.09 -7.27
N ARG A 61 21.47 -4.33 -8.11
CA ARG A 61 22.86 -4.08 -7.74
C ARG A 61 23.08 -2.63 -7.30
N ASP A 62 22.40 -1.69 -7.95
CA ASP A 62 22.61 -0.26 -7.71
C ASP A 62 21.79 0.28 -6.55
N TRP A 63 20.68 -0.39 -6.19
CA TRP A 63 19.68 0.15 -5.26
C TRP A 63 19.41 -0.71 -4.03
N LEU A 64 19.74 -2.02 -4.06
CA LEU A 64 19.48 -2.89 -2.92
C LEU A 64 20.48 -2.58 -1.79
N PRO A 65 20.03 -2.13 -0.62
CA PRO A 65 20.90 -1.92 0.52
C PRO A 65 21.32 -3.26 1.13
N ASP A 66 22.34 -3.23 1.98
CA ASP A 66 22.55 -4.34 2.91
C ASP A 66 21.38 -4.35 3.91
N PRO A 67 20.61 -5.47 4.02
CA PRO A 67 19.50 -5.52 4.95
C PRO A 67 19.87 -5.26 6.42
N ALA A 68 21.12 -5.49 6.81
CA ALA A 68 21.62 -5.24 8.15
C ALA A 68 21.58 -3.77 8.59
N ILE A 69 21.33 -2.82 7.66
CA ILE A 69 21.16 -1.40 8.03
C ILE A 69 19.88 -1.14 8.83
N PHE A 70 18.84 -2.01 8.67
CA PHE A 70 17.57 -1.85 9.38
C PHE A 70 17.63 -2.47 10.78
N GLN A 71 17.10 -1.74 11.75
CA GLN A 71 16.99 -2.23 13.13
C GLN A 71 16.24 -3.56 13.17
N ASP A 72 16.63 -4.45 14.06
CA ASP A 72 16.07 -5.79 14.30
C ASP A 72 16.09 -6.76 13.09
N MET A 73 16.60 -6.36 11.92
CA MET A 73 16.64 -7.25 10.74
C MET A 73 17.45 -8.52 10.99
N GLU A 74 18.63 -8.42 11.63
CA GLU A 74 19.45 -9.59 11.93
C GLU A 74 18.83 -10.44 13.03
N THR A 75 18.15 -9.84 14.03
CA THR A 75 17.39 -10.55 15.06
C THR A 75 16.25 -11.34 14.41
N ALA A 76 15.49 -10.73 13.51
CA ALA A 76 14.41 -11.38 12.77
C ALA A 76 14.92 -12.55 11.92
N ALA A 77 15.97 -12.33 11.13
CA ALA A 77 16.58 -13.36 10.29
C ALA A 77 17.16 -14.52 11.11
N THR A 78 17.80 -14.23 12.25
CA THR A 78 18.35 -15.23 13.16
C THR A 78 17.23 -16.08 13.77
N ARG A 79 16.17 -15.44 14.28
CA ARG A 79 15.03 -16.15 14.89
C ARG A 79 14.29 -17.05 13.89
N LEU A 80 14.12 -16.57 12.64
CA LEU A 80 13.56 -17.40 11.55
C LEU A 80 14.47 -18.60 11.22
N ALA A 81 15.78 -18.39 11.15
CA ALA A 81 16.73 -19.47 10.91
C ALA A 81 16.75 -20.51 12.05
N ASP A 82 16.57 -20.08 13.32
CA ASP A 82 16.40 -20.95 14.47
C ASP A 82 15.10 -21.75 14.39
N ALA A 83 13.99 -21.11 13.99
CA ALA A 83 12.71 -21.76 13.78
C ALA A 83 12.79 -22.88 12.71
N ILE A 84 13.47 -22.59 11.59
CA ILE A 84 13.68 -23.56 10.51
C ILE A 84 14.53 -24.74 11.03
N ALA A 85 15.61 -24.45 11.74
CA ALA A 85 16.50 -25.50 12.27
C ALA A 85 15.81 -26.39 13.34
N ALA A 86 14.83 -25.86 14.05
CA ALA A 86 14.05 -26.55 15.07
C ALA A 86 12.71 -27.14 14.57
N ASP A 87 12.46 -27.09 13.24
CA ASP A 87 11.21 -27.53 12.60
C ASP A 87 9.94 -26.91 13.24
N GLN A 88 10.03 -25.66 13.66
CA GLN A 88 8.94 -24.92 14.27
C GLN A 88 7.90 -24.47 13.24
N THR A 89 6.63 -24.42 13.66
CA THR A 89 5.54 -23.92 12.84
C THR A 89 5.55 -22.39 12.80
N ILE A 90 5.79 -21.85 11.61
CA ILE A 90 5.77 -20.40 11.33
C ILE A 90 4.43 -20.01 10.74
N VAL A 91 3.79 -18.95 11.22
CA VAL A 91 2.57 -18.39 10.62
C VAL A 91 2.84 -16.99 10.13
N ILE A 92 2.56 -16.72 8.86
CA ILE A 92 2.58 -15.37 8.30
C ILE A 92 1.21 -14.75 8.47
N PHE A 93 1.15 -13.69 9.28
CA PHE A 93 -0.05 -12.90 9.53
C PHE A 93 0.01 -11.67 8.61
N GLY A 94 -0.80 -11.63 7.54
CA GLY A 94 -0.78 -10.53 6.57
C GLY A 94 -1.98 -9.61 6.69
N ASP A 95 -1.85 -8.35 6.20
CA ASP A 95 -3.04 -7.54 5.92
C ASP A 95 -3.83 -8.11 4.73
N TYR A 96 -5.09 -7.73 4.62
CA TYR A 96 -6.05 -8.22 3.63
C TYR A 96 -5.96 -7.54 2.25
N ASP A 97 -5.05 -6.60 2.06
CA ASP A 97 -4.85 -5.92 0.79
C ASP A 97 -3.72 -6.54 -0.06
N VAL A 98 -3.38 -5.90 -1.19
CA VAL A 98 -2.38 -6.46 -2.10
C VAL A 98 -0.99 -6.44 -1.50
N ASP A 99 -0.62 -5.41 -0.73
CA ASP A 99 0.73 -5.34 -0.14
C ASP A 99 0.88 -6.41 0.95
N GLY A 100 -0.12 -6.57 1.82
CA GLY A 100 -0.18 -7.66 2.79
C GLY A 100 -0.15 -9.05 2.12
N ALA A 101 -0.97 -9.25 1.08
CA ALA A 101 -1.04 -10.52 0.36
C ALA A 101 0.27 -10.87 -0.36
N THR A 102 0.92 -9.90 -1.02
CA THR A 102 2.20 -10.13 -1.71
C THR A 102 3.36 -10.29 -0.73
N SER A 103 3.38 -9.54 0.37
CA SER A 103 4.33 -9.68 1.47
C SER A 103 4.28 -11.09 2.08
N ALA A 104 3.07 -11.55 2.40
CA ALA A 104 2.84 -12.91 2.87
C ALA A 104 3.29 -13.94 1.84
N ALA A 105 2.92 -13.76 0.56
CA ALA A 105 3.29 -14.70 -0.51
C ALA A 105 4.81 -14.77 -0.73
N VAL A 106 5.53 -13.65 -0.66
CA VAL A 106 7.00 -13.63 -0.76
C VAL A 106 7.62 -14.47 0.35
N LEU A 107 7.23 -14.25 1.61
CA LEU A 107 7.78 -15.00 2.74
C LEU A 107 7.36 -16.48 2.73
N ILE A 108 6.09 -16.80 2.44
CA ILE A 108 5.60 -18.18 2.39
C ILE A 108 6.33 -18.97 1.31
N ARG A 109 6.43 -18.44 0.09
CA ARG A 109 7.14 -19.11 -1.01
C ARG A 109 8.61 -19.31 -0.69
N TYR A 110 9.26 -18.29 -0.13
CA TYR A 110 10.65 -18.41 0.28
C TYR A 110 10.83 -19.45 1.39
N LEU A 111 10.06 -19.37 2.47
CA LEU A 111 10.13 -20.30 3.60
C LEU A 111 9.88 -21.75 3.17
N ARG A 112 8.87 -22.00 2.32
CA ARG A 112 8.65 -23.33 1.73
C ARG A 112 9.85 -23.81 0.93
N SER A 113 10.50 -22.93 0.17
CA SER A 113 11.65 -23.30 -0.65
C SER A 113 12.91 -23.66 0.14
N VAL A 114 12.97 -23.28 1.42
CA VAL A 114 14.04 -23.66 2.36
C VAL A 114 13.59 -24.73 3.36
N GLY A 115 12.45 -25.38 3.12
CA GLY A 115 11.97 -26.53 3.90
C GLY A 115 11.24 -26.18 5.20
N ALA A 116 10.84 -24.91 5.41
CA ALA A 116 10.12 -24.52 6.62
C ALA A 116 8.65 -24.96 6.60
N THR A 117 8.12 -25.32 7.77
CA THR A 117 6.69 -25.52 8.02
C THR A 117 6.03 -24.16 8.18
N VAL A 118 5.26 -23.71 7.17
CA VAL A 118 4.69 -22.37 7.15
C VAL A 118 3.22 -22.35 6.74
N GLY A 119 2.41 -21.69 7.56
CA GLY A 119 1.00 -21.36 7.32
C GLY A 119 0.79 -19.87 7.14
N HIS A 120 -0.47 -19.46 6.96
CA HIS A 120 -0.85 -18.05 6.90
C HIS A 120 -2.15 -17.80 7.67
N TYR A 121 -2.33 -16.54 8.07
CA TYR A 121 -3.57 -16.01 8.63
C TYR A 121 -3.80 -14.61 8.07
N ILE A 122 -4.98 -14.36 7.51
CA ILE A 122 -5.39 -13.05 7.03
C ILE A 122 -6.69 -12.69 7.75
N PRO A 123 -6.73 -11.62 8.55
CA PRO A 123 -7.92 -11.24 9.31
C PRO A 123 -9.07 -10.84 8.38
N ASP A 124 -10.30 -11.09 8.81
CA ASP A 124 -11.47 -10.58 8.11
C ASP A 124 -11.61 -9.08 8.36
N ARG A 125 -11.56 -8.31 7.26
CA ARG A 125 -11.61 -6.85 7.30
C ARG A 125 -12.83 -6.29 8.04
N LEU A 126 -13.97 -6.94 7.88
CA LEU A 126 -15.26 -6.45 8.41
C LEU A 126 -15.47 -6.88 9.85
N LEU A 127 -15.02 -8.09 10.22
CA LEU A 127 -15.23 -8.69 11.54
C LEU A 127 -14.09 -8.36 12.50
N GLU A 128 -12.84 -8.45 12.04
CA GLU A 128 -11.65 -8.30 12.89
C GLU A 128 -10.98 -6.91 12.75
N GLY A 129 -11.17 -6.26 11.59
CA GLY A 129 -10.56 -4.95 11.33
C GLY A 129 -9.14 -5.06 10.73
N TYR A 130 -8.32 -4.02 10.97
CA TYR A 130 -6.97 -3.92 10.46
C TYR A 130 -5.94 -4.38 11.49
N GLY A 131 -4.98 -5.20 11.04
CA GLY A 131 -3.84 -5.63 11.82
C GLY A 131 -4.13 -6.75 12.82
N PRO A 132 -3.12 -7.15 13.62
CA PRO A 132 -3.28 -8.24 14.55
C PRO A 132 -4.15 -7.85 15.75
N SER A 133 -5.02 -8.77 16.18
CA SER A 133 -5.73 -8.70 17.45
C SER A 133 -5.10 -9.65 18.47
N GLY A 134 -5.25 -9.34 19.77
CA GLY A 134 -4.77 -10.22 20.84
C GLY A 134 -5.39 -11.61 20.76
N ASP A 135 -6.70 -11.67 20.52
CA ASP A 135 -7.44 -12.93 20.40
C ASP A 135 -6.96 -13.79 19.25
N ALA A 136 -6.70 -13.18 18.07
CA ALA A 136 -6.17 -13.90 16.91
C ALA A 136 -4.77 -14.48 17.20
N LEU A 137 -3.86 -13.71 17.80
CA LEU A 137 -2.51 -14.18 18.12
C LEU A 137 -2.52 -15.30 19.18
N VAL A 138 -3.36 -15.16 20.21
CA VAL A 138 -3.53 -16.22 21.23
C VAL A 138 -4.14 -17.49 20.62
N ALA A 139 -5.12 -17.35 19.72
CA ALA A 139 -5.70 -18.49 19.01
C ALA A 139 -4.67 -19.19 18.10
N LEU A 140 -3.81 -18.44 17.40
CA LEU A 140 -2.71 -18.99 16.61
C LEU A 140 -1.73 -19.80 17.50
N LYS A 141 -1.36 -19.27 18.67
CA LYS A 141 -0.54 -20.02 19.64
C LYS A 141 -1.21 -21.31 20.08
N ALA A 142 -2.50 -21.24 20.39
CA ALA A 142 -3.27 -22.42 20.82
C ALA A 142 -3.40 -23.47 19.69
N SER A 143 -3.37 -23.07 18.44
CA SER A 143 -3.38 -23.96 17.26
C SER A 143 -2.00 -24.50 16.87
N GLY A 144 -0.96 -24.19 17.62
CA GLY A 144 0.38 -24.77 17.46
C GLY A 144 1.38 -23.87 16.72
N ALA A 145 1.10 -22.58 16.55
CA ALA A 145 2.10 -21.65 16.02
C ALA A 145 3.22 -21.42 17.06
N ASP A 146 4.46 -21.58 16.63
CA ASP A 146 5.67 -21.31 17.45
C ASP A 146 6.18 -19.89 17.23
N LEU A 147 6.02 -19.39 16.01
CA LEU A 147 6.45 -18.07 15.59
C LEU A 147 5.40 -17.45 14.65
N VAL A 148 5.05 -16.19 14.89
CA VAL A 148 4.24 -15.40 13.96
C VAL A 148 5.11 -14.31 13.35
N VAL A 149 4.97 -14.10 12.04
CA VAL A 149 5.53 -12.94 11.32
C VAL A 149 4.37 -12.12 10.81
N THR A 150 4.17 -10.92 11.37
CA THR A 150 3.18 -9.99 10.81
C THR A 150 3.79 -9.25 9.64
N VAL A 151 3.03 -9.07 8.56
CA VAL A 151 3.45 -8.32 7.37
C VAL A 151 2.42 -7.27 7.01
N ASP A 152 2.89 -6.06 6.68
CA ASP A 152 2.07 -4.91 6.34
C ASP A 152 1.13 -4.47 7.49
N CYS A 153 1.46 -4.82 8.69
CA CYS A 153 0.75 -4.46 9.92
C CYS A 153 1.61 -4.79 11.15
N GLY A 154 1.19 -4.28 12.31
CA GLY A 154 1.78 -4.65 13.58
C GLY A 154 2.57 -3.55 14.26
N THR A 155 3.08 -2.54 13.56
CA THR A 155 3.84 -1.42 14.17
C THR A 155 3.05 -0.66 15.23
N GLN A 156 1.72 -0.63 15.14
CA GLN A 156 0.81 0.00 16.11
C GLN A 156 0.07 -1.04 16.98
N GLY A 157 0.44 -2.31 16.91
CA GLY A 157 -0.26 -3.44 17.57
C GLY A 157 0.08 -3.63 19.05
N PHE A 158 0.10 -2.56 19.87
CA PHE A 158 0.57 -2.59 21.26
C PHE A 158 -0.13 -3.66 22.10
N GLU A 159 -1.45 -3.65 22.12
CA GLU A 159 -2.26 -4.57 22.92
C GLU A 159 -2.14 -6.02 22.41
N ALA A 160 -2.20 -6.19 21.09
CA ALA A 160 -2.09 -7.50 20.46
C ALA A 160 -0.74 -8.17 20.74
N LEU A 161 0.36 -7.41 20.60
CA LEU A 161 1.71 -7.93 20.84
C LEU A 161 1.99 -8.16 22.33
N ALA A 162 1.38 -7.36 23.21
CA ALA A 162 1.43 -7.64 24.66
C ALA A 162 0.70 -8.95 25.01
N ALA A 163 -0.45 -9.21 24.40
CA ALA A 163 -1.20 -10.47 24.57
C ALA A 163 -0.41 -11.68 24.01
N ALA A 164 0.22 -11.54 22.82
CA ALA A 164 1.08 -12.58 22.27
C ALA A 164 2.24 -12.91 23.20
N ARG A 165 2.93 -11.89 23.74
CA ARG A 165 4.02 -12.07 24.70
C ARG A 165 3.55 -12.76 25.97
N ALA A 166 2.39 -12.41 26.51
CA ALA A 166 1.80 -13.06 27.68
C ALA A 166 1.46 -14.54 27.39
N ALA A 167 1.11 -14.88 26.16
CA ALA A 167 0.89 -16.25 25.70
C ALA A 167 2.18 -16.99 25.32
N SER A 168 3.37 -16.40 25.53
CA SER A 168 4.67 -16.95 25.13
C SER A 168 4.74 -17.27 23.62
N LEU A 169 4.20 -16.40 22.80
CA LEU A 169 4.29 -16.44 21.35
C LEU A 169 5.30 -15.38 20.88
N ASP A 170 6.35 -15.82 20.19
CA ASP A 170 7.26 -14.90 19.52
C ASP A 170 6.58 -14.27 18.30
N VAL A 171 6.69 -12.96 18.18
CA VAL A 171 6.18 -12.21 17.02
C VAL A 171 7.29 -11.35 16.44
N ILE A 172 7.50 -11.48 15.12
CA ILE A 172 8.31 -10.61 14.29
C ILE A 172 7.36 -9.70 13.51
N VAL A 173 7.59 -8.39 13.56
CA VAL A 173 6.84 -7.41 12.79
C VAL A 173 7.66 -6.97 11.58
N VAL A 174 7.06 -7.03 10.38
CA VAL A 174 7.63 -6.55 9.11
C VAL A 174 6.66 -5.57 8.50
N ASP A 175 6.94 -4.30 8.64
CA ASP A 175 5.95 -3.25 8.35
C ASP A 175 6.62 -2.04 7.69
N HIS A 176 5.82 -1.11 7.19
CA HIS A 176 6.28 0.16 6.62
C HIS A 176 5.44 1.36 7.11
N HIS A 177 4.43 1.12 7.92
CA HIS A 177 3.60 2.17 8.47
C HIS A 177 4.38 3.05 9.48
N LYS A 178 3.93 4.28 9.68
CA LYS A 178 4.58 5.19 10.63
C LYS A 178 4.53 4.62 12.04
N ALA A 179 5.69 4.59 12.68
CA ALA A 179 5.82 4.17 14.07
C ALA A 179 5.49 5.31 15.04
N ALA A 180 5.03 4.94 16.24
CA ALA A 180 4.94 5.83 17.38
C ALA A 180 6.32 5.99 18.06
N THR A 181 6.43 6.90 19.03
CA THR A 181 7.65 7.09 19.82
C THR A 181 8.01 5.83 20.63
N ALA A 182 7.01 5.15 21.18
CA ALA A 182 7.18 3.83 21.77
C ALA A 182 6.91 2.74 20.74
N LEU A 183 7.60 1.62 20.84
CA LEU A 183 7.38 0.44 19.99
C LEU A 183 6.62 -0.64 20.77
N PRO A 184 5.79 -1.45 20.10
CA PRO A 184 5.11 -2.56 20.73
C PRO A 184 6.07 -3.69 21.11
N LEU A 185 5.64 -4.61 21.98
CA LEU A 185 6.45 -5.70 22.54
C LEU A 185 6.63 -6.86 21.55
N ALA A 186 7.20 -6.58 20.38
CA ALA A 186 7.63 -7.61 19.41
C ALA A 186 8.99 -8.20 19.82
N LEU A 187 9.30 -9.41 19.33
CA LEU A 187 10.65 -9.96 19.42
C LEU A 187 11.62 -9.17 18.51
N ALA A 188 11.16 -8.84 17.33
CA ALA A 188 11.85 -7.99 16.38
C ALA A 188 10.80 -7.14 15.61
N LEU A 189 11.13 -5.87 15.31
CA LEU A 189 10.28 -4.98 14.54
C LEU A 189 11.12 -4.33 13.43
N VAL A 190 10.97 -4.86 12.22
CA VAL A 190 11.66 -4.36 11.02
C VAL A 190 10.74 -3.40 10.29
N ASN A 191 11.06 -2.11 10.37
CA ASN A 191 10.28 -1.05 9.73
C ASN A 191 11.15 0.19 9.48
N PRO A 192 11.38 0.59 8.23
CA PRO A 192 12.21 1.76 7.92
C PRO A 192 11.63 3.10 8.40
N ASN A 193 10.36 3.11 8.87
CA ASN A 193 9.68 4.29 9.42
C ASN A 193 9.68 4.31 10.97
N ARG A 194 10.51 3.51 11.62
CA ARG A 194 10.78 3.64 13.06
C ARG A 194 11.50 4.97 13.34
N LEU A 195 11.20 5.58 14.47
CA LEU A 195 11.83 6.85 14.86
C LEU A 195 13.28 6.71 15.36
N ASP A 196 13.69 5.49 15.71
CA ASP A 196 15.04 5.14 16.16
C ASP A 196 15.91 4.52 15.06
N GLU A 197 15.46 4.56 13.80
CA GLU A 197 16.27 4.14 12.66
C GLU A 197 17.40 5.12 12.36
N SER A 198 18.49 4.61 11.77
CA SER A 198 19.53 5.45 11.20
C SER A 198 19.01 6.24 10.01
N ASP A 199 19.62 7.41 9.71
CA ASP A 199 19.26 8.21 8.53
C ASP A 199 19.34 7.39 7.23
N VAL A 200 20.28 6.45 7.14
CA VAL A 200 20.46 5.56 5.98
C VAL A 200 19.25 4.62 5.84
N ALA A 201 18.84 3.96 6.91
CA ALA A 201 17.67 3.07 6.90
C ALA A 201 16.38 3.86 6.69
N ALA A 202 16.20 4.99 7.39
CA ALA A 202 15.04 5.87 7.27
C ALA A 202 14.88 6.45 5.84
N SER A 203 15.96 6.59 5.07
CA SER A 203 15.89 6.99 3.66
C SER A 203 15.10 6.00 2.79
N HIS A 204 14.91 4.77 3.26
CA HIS A 204 14.09 3.73 2.65
C HIS A 204 12.63 3.70 3.16
N GLY A 205 12.21 4.66 3.97
CA GLY A 205 10.83 4.77 4.50
C GLY A 205 9.73 4.89 3.44
N HIS A 206 10.11 4.97 2.17
CA HIS A 206 9.21 4.93 1.02
C HIS A 206 8.92 3.52 0.49
N LEU A 207 9.51 2.46 1.08
CA LEU A 207 9.24 1.09 0.68
C LEU A 207 7.81 0.67 1.06
N ALA A 208 7.17 -0.15 0.21
CA ALA A 208 6.01 -0.93 0.59
C ALA A 208 6.42 -2.11 1.49
N ALA A 209 5.48 -2.68 2.24
CA ALA A 209 5.78 -3.80 3.14
C ALA A 209 6.37 -5.01 2.40
N VAL A 210 5.93 -5.29 1.17
CA VAL A 210 6.50 -6.35 0.34
C VAL A 210 7.99 -6.14 0.04
N GLY A 211 8.42 -4.89 -0.09
CA GLY A 211 9.84 -4.54 -0.25
C GLY A 211 10.64 -4.87 1.01
N VAL A 212 10.09 -4.57 2.20
CA VAL A 212 10.70 -4.90 3.50
C VAL A 212 10.71 -6.42 3.71
N ALA A 213 9.62 -7.12 3.38
CA ALA A 213 9.53 -8.58 3.44
C ALA A 213 10.57 -9.25 2.51
N PHE A 214 10.79 -8.69 1.32
CA PHE A 214 11.85 -9.18 0.42
C PHE A 214 13.24 -8.98 1.02
N LEU A 215 13.51 -7.83 1.67
CA LEU A 215 14.78 -7.59 2.35
C LEU A 215 14.99 -8.56 3.52
N LEU A 216 13.94 -8.92 4.26
CA LEU A 216 14.00 -9.96 5.29
C LEU A 216 14.33 -11.33 4.67
N ALA A 217 13.74 -11.68 3.53
CA ALA A 217 14.09 -12.91 2.81
C ALA A 217 15.56 -12.91 2.38
N VAL A 218 16.11 -11.77 1.95
CA VAL A 218 17.55 -11.62 1.62
C VAL A 218 18.43 -11.82 2.86
N ALA A 219 18.07 -11.21 4.00
CA ALA A 219 18.81 -11.37 5.26
C ALA A 219 18.78 -12.81 5.76
N LEU A 220 17.59 -13.44 5.75
CA LEU A 220 17.43 -14.83 6.15
C LEU A 220 18.21 -15.79 5.24
N ASN A 221 18.17 -15.58 3.94
CA ASN A 221 18.92 -16.38 2.97
C ASN A 221 20.45 -16.30 3.24
N ARG A 222 20.95 -15.10 3.57
CA ARG A 222 22.35 -14.89 3.98
C ARG A 222 22.66 -15.66 5.27
N THR A 223 21.81 -15.58 6.27
CA THR A 223 21.97 -16.29 7.55
C THR A 223 21.98 -17.80 7.36
N LEU A 224 21.05 -18.34 6.57
CA LEU A 224 20.99 -19.77 6.25
C LEU A 224 22.24 -20.25 5.48
N ARG A 225 22.75 -19.45 4.56
CA ARG A 225 23.99 -19.74 3.82
C ARG A 225 25.19 -19.83 4.78
N VAL A 226 25.35 -18.87 5.69
CA VAL A 226 26.42 -18.87 6.70
C VAL A 226 26.32 -20.08 7.62
N ARG A 227 25.10 -20.53 7.96
CA ARG A 227 24.86 -21.73 8.76
C ARG A 227 25.03 -23.05 8.00
N GLY A 228 25.34 -23.00 6.71
CA GLY A 228 25.55 -24.20 5.88
C GLY A 228 24.26 -24.91 5.47
N HIS A 229 23.09 -24.28 5.60
CA HIS A 229 21.79 -24.88 5.28
C HIS A 229 21.73 -25.39 3.82
N PHE A 230 22.34 -24.67 2.88
CA PHE A 230 22.37 -25.02 1.46
C PHE A 230 23.41 -26.06 1.07
N ALA A 231 24.09 -26.70 2.03
CA ALA A 231 24.95 -27.84 1.74
C ALA A 231 24.14 -29.10 1.34
N ALA A 232 22.90 -29.21 1.82
CA ALA A 232 22.01 -30.35 1.57
C ALA A 232 20.87 -30.07 0.58
N MET A 233 20.66 -28.81 0.20
CA MET A 233 19.58 -28.41 -0.70
C MET A 233 19.99 -27.21 -1.59
N PRO A 234 19.39 -27.01 -2.77
CA PRO A 234 19.72 -25.89 -3.63
C PRO A 234 19.31 -24.57 -2.98
N GLU A 235 20.15 -23.55 -3.08
CA GLU A 235 19.83 -22.21 -2.65
C GLU A 235 18.77 -21.57 -3.58
N PRO A 236 17.65 -21.04 -3.02
CA PRO A 236 16.58 -20.46 -3.82
C PRO A 236 17.00 -19.15 -4.50
N ARG A 237 16.47 -18.92 -5.69
CA ARG A 237 16.69 -17.68 -6.43
C ARG A 237 15.70 -16.62 -6.00
N LEU A 238 16.09 -15.77 -5.05
CA LEU A 238 15.22 -14.70 -4.52
C LEU A 238 14.69 -13.77 -5.62
N THR A 239 15.45 -13.55 -6.69
CA THR A 239 15.00 -12.74 -7.82
C THR A 239 13.75 -13.26 -8.53
N ASP A 240 13.42 -14.54 -8.37
CA ASP A 240 12.20 -15.13 -8.94
C ASP A 240 10.92 -14.67 -8.20
N LEU A 241 11.05 -14.04 -7.02
CA LEU A 241 9.95 -13.46 -6.24
C LEU A 241 9.65 -11.98 -6.59
N LEU A 242 10.43 -11.38 -7.48
CA LEU A 242 10.30 -9.95 -7.78
C LEU A 242 9.00 -9.58 -8.51
N ASP A 243 8.34 -10.51 -9.14
CA ASP A 243 7.01 -10.31 -9.73
C ASP A 243 5.97 -9.96 -8.66
N LEU A 244 6.01 -10.65 -7.50
CA LEU A 244 5.18 -10.36 -6.34
C LEU A 244 5.57 -9.01 -5.71
N VAL A 245 6.87 -8.76 -5.56
CA VAL A 245 7.38 -7.48 -5.02
C VAL A 245 6.91 -6.31 -5.88
N ALA A 246 6.96 -6.45 -7.21
CA ALA A 246 6.47 -5.41 -8.11
C ALA A 246 4.96 -5.17 -7.97
N LEU A 247 4.17 -6.24 -7.82
CA LEU A 247 2.72 -6.13 -7.67
C LEU A 247 2.34 -5.37 -6.39
N GLY A 248 2.87 -5.75 -5.23
CA GLY A 248 2.60 -5.08 -3.95
C GLY A 248 3.07 -3.63 -3.97
N THR A 249 4.32 -3.38 -4.39
CA THR A 249 4.89 -2.02 -4.48
C THR A 249 4.04 -1.06 -5.32
N VAL A 250 3.50 -1.50 -6.45
CA VAL A 250 2.63 -0.64 -7.28
C VAL A 250 1.24 -0.49 -6.67
N ALA A 251 0.69 -1.56 -6.10
CA ALA A 251 -0.67 -1.56 -5.56
C ALA A 251 -0.79 -0.70 -4.29
N ASP A 252 0.25 -0.65 -3.47
CA ASP A 252 0.33 0.21 -2.27
C ASP A 252 0.53 1.71 -2.59
N VAL A 253 0.73 2.04 -3.88
CA VAL A 253 0.84 3.44 -4.37
C VAL A 253 2.04 4.20 -3.79
N VAL A 254 3.06 3.50 -3.33
CA VAL A 254 4.30 4.12 -2.85
C VAL A 254 5.10 4.78 -3.99
N PRO A 255 5.92 5.80 -3.69
CA PRO A 255 6.73 6.47 -4.70
C PRO A 255 7.66 5.49 -5.44
N LEU A 256 7.60 5.46 -6.77
CA LEU A 256 8.46 4.60 -7.61
C LEU A 256 9.84 5.25 -7.83
N THR A 257 10.54 5.50 -6.73
CA THR A 257 11.91 6.04 -6.69
C THR A 257 12.88 4.99 -6.16
N GLY A 258 14.18 5.17 -6.36
CA GLY A 258 15.21 4.32 -5.78
C GLY A 258 14.93 2.82 -5.93
N LEU A 259 14.94 2.11 -4.80
CA LEU A 259 14.73 0.67 -4.75
C LEU A 259 13.34 0.24 -5.24
N ASN A 260 12.26 0.99 -4.92
CA ASN A 260 10.93 0.68 -5.44
C ASN A 260 10.88 0.66 -6.97
N ARG A 261 11.56 1.62 -7.62
CA ARG A 261 11.67 1.66 -9.07
C ARG A 261 12.43 0.45 -9.61
N ALA A 262 13.50 0.04 -8.93
CA ALA A 262 14.28 -1.15 -9.28
C ALA A 262 13.42 -2.42 -9.12
N PHE A 263 12.69 -2.58 -8.01
CA PHE A 263 11.78 -3.70 -7.77
C PHE A 263 10.74 -3.82 -8.88
N VAL A 264 10.05 -2.73 -9.20
CA VAL A 264 9.02 -2.75 -10.25
C VAL A 264 9.61 -3.06 -11.62
N THR A 265 10.75 -2.43 -11.98
CA THR A 265 11.38 -2.64 -13.28
C THR A 265 11.87 -4.08 -13.46
N GLN A 266 12.52 -4.65 -12.44
CA GLN A 266 13.01 -6.03 -12.52
C GLN A 266 11.87 -7.04 -12.36
N GLY A 267 10.91 -6.77 -11.47
CA GLY A 267 9.75 -7.63 -11.26
C GLY A 267 8.87 -7.77 -12.49
N LEU A 268 8.66 -6.70 -13.26
CA LEU A 268 7.97 -6.77 -14.54
C LEU A 268 8.68 -7.67 -15.56
N LYS A 269 10.04 -7.75 -15.52
CA LYS A 269 10.78 -8.71 -16.36
C LYS A 269 10.57 -10.14 -15.91
N VAL A 270 10.53 -10.39 -14.58
CA VAL A 270 10.23 -11.72 -14.01
C VAL A 270 8.81 -12.13 -14.34
N MET A 271 7.84 -11.24 -14.20
CA MET A 271 6.42 -11.46 -14.50
C MET A 271 6.19 -11.88 -15.96
N ARG A 272 6.96 -11.36 -16.91
CA ARG A 272 6.91 -11.78 -18.33
C ARG A 272 7.21 -13.27 -18.52
N ALA A 273 8.01 -13.87 -17.66
CA ALA A 273 8.34 -15.29 -17.71
C ALA A 273 7.22 -16.21 -17.21
N ARG A 274 6.15 -15.64 -16.60
CA ARG A 274 4.93 -16.34 -16.15
C ARG A 274 5.20 -17.59 -15.29
N ARG A 275 6.18 -17.48 -14.36
CA ARG A 275 6.57 -18.62 -13.51
C ARG A 275 5.66 -18.80 -12.30
N ASN A 276 5.12 -17.70 -11.75
CA ASN A 276 4.14 -17.77 -10.69
C ASN A 276 2.79 -18.16 -11.30
N ILE A 277 2.31 -19.37 -10.98
CA ILE A 277 1.09 -19.95 -11.55
C ILE A 277 -0.14 -19.11 -11.22
N GLY A 278 -0.28 -18.69 -9.96
CA GLY A 278 -1.41 -17.87 -9.52
C GLY A 278 -1.43 -16.49 -10.19
N LEU A 279 -0.27 -15.83 -10.27
CA LEU A 279 -0.16 -14.55 -10.97
C LEU A 279 -0.42 -14.69 -12.47
N THR A 280 -0.01 -15.81 -13.07
CA THR A 280 -0.29 -16.14 -14.47
C THR A 280 -1.79 -16.27 -14.71
N ALA A 281 -2.49 -17.03 -13.86
CA ALA A 281 -3.94 -17.18 -13.94
C ALA A 281 -4.66 -15.84 -13.79
N LEU A 282 -4.18 -14.95 -12.86
CA LEU A 282 -4.73 -13.62 -12.67
C LEU A 282 -4.55 -12.72 -13.90
N ILE A 283 -3.39 -12.79 -14.56
CA ILE A 283 -3.12 -12.06 -15.82
C ILE A 283 -4.08 -12.53 -16.93
N ASP A 284 -4.35 -13.83 -17.02
CA ASP A 284 -5.23 -14.41 -18.03
C ASP A 284 -6.68 -13.99 -17.83
N VAL A 285 -7.23 -14.09 -16.61
CA VAL A 285 -8.61 -13.65 -16.32
C VAL A 285 -8.77 -12.13 -16.44
N ALA A 286 -7.69 -11.36 -16.25
CA ALA A 286 -7.67 -9.92 -16.49
C ALA A 286 -7.67 -9.55 -17.99
N GLY A 287 -7.55 -10.53 -18.90
CA GLY A 287 -7.56 -10.34 -20.35
C GLY A 287 -6.34 -9.59 -20.89
N LEU A 288 -5.20 -9.65 -20.22
CA LEU A 288 -3.99 -8.97 -20.67
C LEU A 288 -3.29 -9.79 -21.77
N SER A 289 -3.47 -9.37 -23.01
CA SER A 289 -2.89 -10.03 -24.19
C SER A 289 -1.41 -9.71 -24.44
N ARG A 290 -0.83 -8.75 -23.70
CA ARG A 290 0.58 -8.36 -23.73
C ARG A 290 1.23 -8.53 -22.36
N PRO A 291 2.56 -8.53 -22.28
CA PRO A 291 3.25 -8.49 -20.98
C PRO A 291 2.77 -7.32 -20.12
N PRO A 292 2.47 -7.53 -18.82
CA PRO A 292 2.03 -6.48 -17.93
C PRO A 292 3.03 -5.33 -17.83
N VAL A 293 2.51 -4.11 -17.64
CA VAL A 293 3.28 -2.91 -17.29
C VAL A 293 2.82 -2.40 -15.92
N ALA A 294 3.53 -1.46 -15.32
CA ALA A 294 3.20 -0.94 -13.99
C ALA A 294 1.72 -0.51 -13.84
N ARG A 295 1.13 0.11 -14.87
CA ARG A 295 -0.28 0.48 -14.86
C ARG A 295 -1.22 -0.73 -14.68
N ASP A 296 -0.89 -1.87 -15.29
CA ASP A 296 -1.73 -3.07 -15.17
C ASP A 296 -1.71 -3.64 -13.76
N LEU A 297 -0.58 -3.52 -13.05
CA LEU A 297 -0.46 -3.93 -11.65
C LEU A 297 -1.43 -3.15 -10.77
N GLY A 298 -1.47 -1.82 -10.92
CA GLY A 298 -2.33 -0.95 -10.11
C GLY A 298 -3.81 -0.93 -10.52
N PHE A 299 -4.13 -1.16 -11.81
CA PHE A 299 -5.49 -0.97 -12.32
C PHE A 299 -6.18 -2.23 -12.84
N ALA A 300 -5.44 -3.32 -13.08
CA ALA A 300 -6.02 -4.59 -13.51
C ALA A 300 -5.81 -5.70 -12.47
N LEU A 301 -4.58 -5.95 -12.02
CA LEU A 301 -4.28 -7.08 -11.14
C LEU A 301 -4.58 -6.74 -9.67
N GLY A 302 -4.07 -5.62 -9.16
CA GLY A 302 -4.26 -5.21 -7.77
C GLY A 302 -5.74 -5.11 -7.34
N PRO A 303 -6.63 -4.47 -8.12
CA PRO A 303 -8.05 -4.40 -7.77
C PRO A 303 -8.74 -5.75 -7.65
N ARG A 304 -8.31 -6.79 -8.39
CA ARG A 304 -8.84 -8.16 -8.29
C ARG A 304 -8.41 -8.82 -6.98
N VAL A 305 -7.13 -8.73 -6.63
CA VAL A 305 -6.64 -9.24 -5.33
C VAL A 305 -7.35 -8.54 -4.18
N ASN A 306 -7.45 -7.21 -4.22
CA ASN A 306 -8.14 -6.41 -3.21
C ASN A 306 -9.64 -6.71 -3.08
N ALA A 307 -10.28 -7.28 -4.11
CA ALA A 307 -11.71 -7.58 -4.06
C ALA A 307 -12.03 -8.69 -3.04
N GLY A 308 -11.12 -9.63 -2.83
CA GLY A 308 -11.24 -10.65 -1.79
C GLY A 308 -11.50 -10.05 -0.41
N GLY A 309 -10.63 -9.17 0.06
CA GLY A 309 -10.75 -8.51 1.36
C GLY A 309 -11.85 -7.43 1.44
N ARG A 310 -12.53 -7.10 0.34
CA ARG A 310 -13.61 -6.10 0.33
C ARG A 310 -15.01 -6.70 0.34
N VAL A 311 -15.24 -7.72 -0.48
CA VAL A 311 -16.58 -8.31 -0.73
C VAL A 311 -16.54 -9.85 -0.75
N GLY A 312 -15.44 -10.47 -0.36
CA GLY A 312 -15.24 -11.91 -0.34
C GLY A 312 -14.45 -12.36 0.89
N LYS A 313 -13.61 -13.39 0.71
CA LYS A 313 -12.71 -13.89 1.75
C LYS A 313 -11.35 -13.23 1.64
N SER A 314 -10.82 -12.79 2.77
CA SER A 314 -9.57 -12.04 2.84
C SER A 314 -8.32 -12.84 2.40
N ASP A 315 -8.33 -14.18 2.56
CA ASP A 315 -7.20 -15.06 2.26
C ASP A 315 -7.04 -15.44 0.77
N LEU A 316 -8.04 -15.13 -0.09
CA LEU A 316 -8.01 -15.53 -1.51
C LEU A 316 -6.77 -15.03 -2.25
N GLY A 317 -6.31 -13.81 -1.95
CA GLY A 317 -5.11 -13.23 -2.55
C GLY A 317 -3.86 -14.02 -2.22
N VAL A 318 -3.61 -14.31 -0.95
CA VAL A 318 -2.44 -15.08 -0.49
C VAL A 318 -2.49 -16.49 -1.08
N ARG A 319 -3.64 -17.16 -1.03
CA ARG A 319 -3.82 -18.51 -1.59
C ARG A 319 -3.49 -18.52 -3.08
N LEU A 320 -4.04 -17.58 -3.85
CA LEU A 320 -3.75 -17.48 -5.29
C LEU A 320 -2.25 -17.32 -5.55
N LEU A 321 -1.58 -16.42 -4.82
CA LEU A 321 -0.18 -16.08 -5.06
C LEU A 321 0.81 -17.14 -4.55
N THR A 322 0.34 -18.09 -3.70
CA THR A 322 1.17 -19.14 -3.10
C THR A 322 0.88 -20.55 -3.58
N THR A 323 -0.24 -20.78 -4.28
CA THR A 323 -0.57 -22.10 -4.81
C THR A 323 0.41 -22.54 -5.90
N GLU A 324 0.66 -23.84 -5.98
CA GLU A 324 1.41 -24.51 -7.05
C GLU A 324 0.53 -25.42 -7.91
N ASP A 325 -0.78 -25.48 -7.62
CA ASP A 325 -1.77 -26.21 -8.39
C ASP A 325 -2.42 -25.31 -9.45
N PRO A 326 -2.28 -25.62 -10.75
CA PRO A 326 -2.87 -24.82 -11.83
C PRO A 326 -4.41 -24.78 -11.79
N GLY A 327 -5.05 -25.85 -11.31
CA GLY A 327 -6.51 -25.93 -11.20
C GLY A 327 -7.01 -24.99 -10.10
N GLU A 328 -6.38 -25.03 -8.91
CA GLU A 328 -6.67 -24.10 -7.81
C GLU A 328 -6.39 -22.65 -8.23
N ALA A 329 -5.27 -22.39 -8.90
CA ALA A 329 -4.92 -21.04 -9.37
C ALA A 329 -5.99 -20.47 -10.30
N THR A 330 -6.48 -21.29 -11.25
CA THR A 330 -7.54 -20.87 -12.17
C THR A 330 -8.84 -20.57 -11.44
N ALA A 331 -9.25 -21.44 -10.51
CA ALA A 331 -10.48 -21.25 -9.74
C ALA A 331 -10.42 -19.98 -8.86
N LEU A 332 -9.31 -19.77 -8.15
CA LEU A 332 -9.11 -18.59 -7.31
C LEU A 332 -9.05 -17.28 -8.13
N ALA A 333 -8.38 -17.29 -9.29
CA ALA A 333 -8.31 -16.13 -10.17
C ALA A 333 -9.69 -15.75 -10.72
N GLN A 334 -10.50 -16.74 -11.14
CA GLN A 334 -11.88 -16.52 -11.59
C GLN A 334 -12.77 -15.98 -10.46
N GLU A 335 -12.63 -16.50 -9.25
CA GLU A 335 -13.39 -16.01 -8.10
C GLU A 335 -13.02 -14.55 -7.76
N LEU A 336 -11.74 -14.19 -7.77
CA LEU A 336 -11.29 -12.81 -7.54
C LEU A 336 -11.76 -11.87 -8.67
N ASP A 337 -11.80 -12.32 -9.91
CA ASP A 337 -12.35 -11.53 -11.03
C ASP A 337 -13.84 -11.29 -10.84
N ARG A 338 -14.61 -12.33 -10.50
CA ARG A 338 -16.04 -12.23 -10.18
C ARG A 338 -16.28 -11.23 -9.03
N LEU A 339 -15.56 -11.39 -7.91
CA LEU A 339 -15.66 -10.47 -6.78
C LEU A 339 -15.28 -9.03 -7.15
N ASN A 340 -14.32 -8.84 -8.06
CA ASN A 340 -13.98 -7.51 -8.55
C ASN A 340 -15.08 -6.89 -9.43
N VAL A 341 -15.82 -7.70 -10.20
CA VAL A 341 -17.00 -7.25 -10.93
C VAL A 341 -18.11 -6.84 -9.95
N ASP A 342 -18.42 -7.71 -8.97
CA ASP A 342 -19.43 -7.44 -7.94
C ASP A 342 -19.09 -6.18 -7.14
N ARG A 343 -17.84 -6.04 -6.69
CA ARG A 343 -17.35 -4.84 -6.00
C ARG A 343 -17.55 -3.58 -6.83
N ARG A 344 -17.29 -3.62 -8.16
CA ARG A 344 -17.48 -2.47 -9.06
C ARG A 344 -18.95 -2.10 -9.22
N SER A 345 -19.87 -3.08 -9.24
CA SER A 345 -21.31 -2.83 -9.28
C SER A 345 -21.77 -2.13 -7.99
N ILE A 346 -21.44 -2.73 -6.83
CA ILE A 346 -21.74 -2.14 -5.52
C ILE A 346 -21.16 -0.73 -5.38
N GLU A 347 -19.91 -0.53 -5.82
CA GLU A 347 -19.25 0.78 -5.79
C GLU A 347 -19.97 1.81 -6.66
N ALA A 348 -20.47 1.40 -7.83
CA ALA A 348 -21.20 2.30 -8.74
C ALA A 348 -22.52 2.75 -8.11
N GLU A 349 -23.30 1.81 -7.56
CA GLU A 349 -24.59 2.07 -6.88
C GLU A 349 -24.40 3.02 -5.69
N VAL A 350 -23.45 2.72 -4.80
CA VAL A 350 -23.14 3.58 -3.63
C VAL A 350 -22.63 4.96 -4.09
N THR A 351 -21.82 5.02 -5.16
CA THR A 351 -21.33 6.30 -5.68
C THR A 351 -22.45 7.16 -6.22
N GLU A 352 -23.41 6.59 -6.97
CA GLU A 352 -24.54 7.30 -7.53
C GLU A 352 -25.44 7.87 -6.42
N ASP A 353 -25.79 7.05 -5.41
CA ASP A 353 -26.57 7.49 -4.28
C ASP A 353 -25.83 8.57 -3.46
N ALA A 354 -24.54 8.38 -3.16
CA ALA A 354 -23.77 9.36 -2.41
C ALA A 354 -23.59 10.69 -3.19
N VAL A 355 -23.48 10.65 -4.51
CA VAL A 355 -23.46 11.86 -5.37
C VAL A 355 -24.80 12.59 -5.31
N SER A 356 -25.95 11.88 -5.31
CA SER A 356 -27.27 12.48 -5.21
C SER A 356 -27.50 13.22 -3.90
N LYS A 357 -26.87 12.75 -2.83
CA LYS A 357 -26.93 13.34 -1.47
C LYS A 357 -25.90 14.45 -1.26
N ALA A 358 -24.86 14.50 -2.10
CA ALA A 358 -23.83 15.52 -2.00
C ALA A 358 -24.32 16.86 -2.57
N ASP A 359 -24.10 17.94 -1.85
CA ASP A 359 -24.31 19.30 -2.35
C ASP A 359 -22.97 19.91 -2.84
N PRO A 360 -22.74 19.98 -4.16
CA PRO A 360 -21.52 20.59 -4.71
C PRO A 360 -21.41 22.10 -4.40
N ALA A 361 -22.54 22.78 -4.20
CA ALA A 361 -22.59 24.21 -3.88
C ALA A 361 -22.42 24.51 -2.39
N SER A 362 -22.38 23.49 -1.54
CA SER A 362 -22.17 23.65 -0.11
C SER A 362 -20.84 24.35 0.18
N ASN A 363 -20.85 25.31 1.10
CA ASN A 363 -19.65 25.99 1.60
C ASN A 363 -18.93 25.20 2.72
N MET A 364 -19.35 23.97 3.02
CA MET A 364 -18.75 23.12 4.03
C MET A 364 -17.33 22.73 3.62
N ALA A 365 -16.38 22.84 4.54
CA ALA A 365 -14.98 22.49 4.31
C ALA A 365 -14.79 20.98 4.10
N VAL A 366 -15.58 20.16 4.80
CA VAL A 366 -15.57 18.68 4.72
C VAL A 366 -16.93 18.19 4.29
N ALA A 367 -17.00 17.33 3.30
CA ALA A 367 -18.24 16.64 2.93
C ALA A 367 -18.36 15.36 3.78
N VAL A 368 -19.41 15.27 4.59
CA VAL A 368 -19.78 14.07 5.33
C VAL A 368 -21.09 13.56 4.79
N ILE A 369 -21.08 12.36 4.22
CA ILE A 369 -22.22 11.79 3.49
C ILE A 369 -22.50 10.40 4.03
N SER A 370 -23.73 10.14 4.41
CA SER A 370 -24.15 8.85 5.00
C SER A 370 -25.30 8.22 4.22
N GLY A 371 -25.37 6.88 4.27
CA GLY A 371 -26.47 6.14 3.68
C GLY A 371 -26.64 4.77 4.29
N GLU A 372 -27.90 4.32 4.28
CA GLU A 372 -28.30 2.98 4.71
C GLU A 372 -28.06 1.98 3.58
N GLY A 373 -27.75 0.73 3.94
CA GLY A 373 -27.53 -0.36 2.97
C GLY A 373 -26.22 -0.25 2.19
N TRP A 374 -25.38 0.76 2.46
CA TRP A 374 -24.07 0.87 1.80
C TRP A 374 -23.10 -0.18 2.34
N HIS A 375 -22.37 -0.83 1.43
CA HIS A 375 -21.40 -1.85 1.81
C HIS A 375 -20.10 -1.22 2.35
N PRO A 376 -19.68 -1.53 3.61
CA PRO A 376 -18.50 -0.92 4.23
C PRO A 376 -17.20 -1.14 3.44
N GLY A 377 -17.08 -2.23 2.69
CA GLY A 377 -15.90 -2.56 1.88
C GLY A 377 -15.63 -1.60 0.72
N VAL A 378 -16.63 -0.78 0.27
CA VAL A 378 -16.48 0.12 -0.87
C VAL A 378 -16.46 1.60 -0.51
N ILE A 379 -16.93 2.01 0.69
CA ILE A 379 -17.07 3.43 1.06
C ILE A 379 -15.77 4.22 0.94
N GLY A 380 -14.62 3.60 1.18
CA GLY A 380 -13.32 4.27 1.03
C GLY A 380 -12.98 4.62 -0.42
N ILE A 381 -13.45 3.82 -1.39
CA ILE A 381 -13.30 4.10 -2.81
C ILE A 381 -14.26 5.24 -3.22
N VAL A 382 -15.49 5.16 -2.73
CA VAL A 382 -16.52 6.19 -2.95
C VAL A 382 -16.05 7.53 -2.38
N ALA A 383 -15.48 7.54 -1.16
CA ALA A 383 -14.91 8.76 -0.56
C ALA A 383 -13.80 9.37 -1.43
N SER A 384 -12.94 8.54 -2.05
CA SER A 384 -11.91 9.02 -2.98
C SER A 384 -12.53 9.70 -4.21
N ARG A 385 -13.54 9.08 -4.82
CA ARG A 385 -14.21 9.65 -6.01
C ARG A 385 -14.94 10.95 -5.69
N LEU A 386 -15.66 10.98 -4.57
CA LEU A 386 -16.36 12.19 -4.14
C LEU A 386 -15.38 13.32 -3.78
N LYS A 387 -14.28 13.01 -3.09
CA LYS A 387 -13.21 13.98 -2.81
C LYS A 387 -12.69 14.63 -4.10
N GLU A 388 -12.46 13.85 -5.15
CA GLU A 388 -11.99 14.37 -6.42
C GLU A 388 -13.04 15.24 -7.13
N ARG A 389 -14.31 14.84 -7.05
CA ARG A 389 -15.42 15.56 -7.64
C ARG A 389 -15.76 16.86 -6.89
N LEU A 390 -15.77 16.80 -5.54
CA LEU A 390 -16.12 17.93 -4.66
C LEU A 390 -14.93 18.83 -4.35
N HIS A 391 -13.69 18.36 -4.64
CA HIS A 391 -12.45 19.06 -4.37
C HIS A 391 -12.22 19.45 -2.90
N ARG A 392 -12.75 18.65 -1.97
CA ARG A 392 -12.62 18.82 -0.52
C ARG A 392 -12.48 17.46 0.18
N PRO A 393 -11.95 17.41 1.42
CA PRO A 393 -11.97 16.19 2.20
C PRO A 393 -13.39 15.63 2.27
N THR A 394 -13.51 14.31 2.14
CA THR A 394 -14.82 13.65 2.09
C THR A 394 -14.80 12.41 2.96
N ILE A 395 -15.83 12.28 3.79
CA ILE A 395 -16.11 11.09 4.61
C ILE A 395 -17.42 10.48 4.10
N VAL A 396 -17.39 9.19 3.84
CA VAL A 396 -18.55 8.38 3.46
C VAL A 396 -18.82 7.39 4.56
N ILE A 397 -20.06 7.36 5.06
CA ILE A 397 -20.49 6.57 6.22
C ILE A 397 -21.59 5.59 5.79
N ALA A 398 -21.32 4.29 5.94
CA ALA A 398 -22.31 3.22 5.80
C ALA A 398 -23.02 3.02 7.14
N LEU A 399 -24.30 3.38 7.21
CA LEU A 399 -25.15 3.16 8.39
C LEU A 399 -25.51 1.67 8.46
N GLN A 400 -25.35 1.08 9.65
CA GLN A 400 -25.60 -0.32 9.92
C GLN A 400 -26.91 -0.49 10.70
N GLU A 401 -27.49 -1.68 10.63
CA GLU A 401 -28.74 -2.02 11.34
C GLU A 401 -28.59 -1.98 12.87
N ASP A 402 -27.38 -2.13 13.40
CA ASP A 402 -27.06 -2.06 14.83
C ASP A 402 -27.03 -0.62 15.38
N GLY A 403 -27.37 0.37 14.58
CA GLY A 403 -27.38 1.77 14.97
C GLY A 403 -26.00 2.43 14.97
N THR A 404 -25.00 1.78 14.36
CA THR A 404 -23.66 2.37 14.15
C THR A 404 -23.47 2.80 12.69
N GLY A 405 -22.49 3.65 12.44
CA GLY A 405 -22.01 4.02 11.11
C GLY A 405 -20.53 3.73 10.95
N LYS A 406 -20.17 2.92 9.96
CA LYS A 406 -18.77 2.70 9.56
C LYS A 406 -18.38 3.75 8.54
N GLY A 407 -17.40 4.59 8.86
CA GLY A 407 -16.97 5.69 8.00
C GLY A 407 -15.56 5.50 7.43
N SER A 408 -15.37 5.97 6.20
CA SER A 408 -14.06 6.08 5.59
C SER A 408 -13.88 7.47 4.99
N GLY A 409 -12.81 8.14 5.40
CA GLY A 409 -12.46 9.48 4.95
C GLY A 409 -11.28 9.48 3.99
N ARG A 410 -11.31 10.45 3.05
CA ARG A 410 -10.19 10.77 2.15
C ARG A 410 -9.96 12.27 2.15
N SER A 411 -8.70 12.64 2.28
CA SER A 411 -8.27 14.04 2.38
C SER A 411 -7.58 14.54 1.12
N MET A 412 -7.16 15.78 1.17
CA MET A 412 -6.38 16.46 0.15
C MET A 412 -5.04 16.94 0.76
N PRO A 413 -4.00 17.16 -0.07
CA PRO A 413 -2.71 17.64 0.43
C PRO A 413 -2.84 18.92 1.25
N GLY A 414 -2.19 18.95 2.42
CA GLY A 414 -2.23 20.09 3.33
C GLY A 414 -3.36 20.04 4.37
N VAL A 415 -4.23 19.02 4.36
CA VAL A 415 -5.31 18.82 5.34
C VAL A 415 -5.12 17.50 6.05
N ASP A 416 -4.84 17.51 7.36
CA ASP A 416 -4.66 16.29 8.16
C ASP A 416 -6.00 15.78 8.71
N LEU A 417 -6.60 14.86 7.95
CA LEU A 417 -7.88 14.24 8.32
C LEU A 417 -7.72 13.26 9.50
N GLY A 418 -6.58 12.57 9.59
CA GLY A 418 -6.34 11.64 10.68
C GLY A 418 -6.29 12.32 12.04
N ALA A 419 -5.58 13.44 12.14
CA ALA A 419 -5.56 14.26 13.38
C ALA A 419 -6.96 14.76 13.75
N ALA A 420 -7.76 15.21 12.77
CA ALA A 420 -9.12 15.68 13.03
C ALA A 420 -10.06 14.55 13.49
N VAL A 421 -9.91 13.33 12.95
CA VAL A 421 -10.68 12.15 13.38
C VAL A 421 -10.28 11.74 14.81
N LEU A 422 -8.99 11.78 15.15
CA LEU A 422 -8.53 11.53 16.52
C LEU A 422 -9.09 12.57 17.50
N ALA A 423 -9.06 13.85 17.14
CA ALA A 423 -9.66 14.93 17.96
C ALA A 423 -11.17 14.73 18.15
N ALA A 424 -11.90 14.29 17.12
CA ALA A 424 -13.31 13.95 17.21
C ALA A 424 -13.57 12.76 18.17
N LYS A 425 -12.69 11.76 18.15
CA LYS A 425 -12.73 10.63 19.09
C LYS A 425 -12.50 11.09 20.53
N ASP A 426 -11.48 11.93 20.76
CA ASP A 426 -11.17 12.48 22.08
C ASP A 426 -12.29 13.38 22.62
N ALA A 427 -13.02 14.05 21.72
CA ALA A 427 -14.24 14.80 22.06
C ALA A 427 -15.48 13.92 22.30
N GLY A 428 -15.37 12.60 22.23
CA GLY A 428 -16.48 11.65 22.47
C GLY A 428 -17.50 11.56 21.34
N LEU A 429 -17.20 12.09 20.15
CA LEU A 429 -18.09 12.04 18.98
C LEU A 429 -18.00 10.73 18.20
N LEU A 430 -16.95 9.94 18.45
CA LEU A 430 -16.70 8.67 17.76
C LEU A 430 -16.59 7.52 18.76
N ILE A 431 -17.12 6.36 18.38
CA ILE A 431 -16.94 5.09 19.08
C ILE A 431 -15.52 4.60 18.88
N ALA A 432 -15.03 4.69 17.65
CA ALA A 432 -13.65 4.37 17.26
C ALA A 432 -13.22 5.27 16.10
N GLY A 433 -11.94 5.53 15.97
CA GLY A 433 -11.41 6.33 14.87
C GLY A 433 -9.91 6.43 14.89
N GLY A 434 -9.33 6.58 13.70
CA GLY A 434 -7.91 6.76 13.49
C GLY A 434 -7.57 6.86 12.01
N GLY A 435 -6.29 7.08 11.72
CA GLY A 435 -5.82 7.18 10.35
C GLY A 435 -4.60 8.06 10.21
N HIS A 436 -4.35 8.47 8.98
CA HIS A 436 -3.24 9.34 8.59
C HIS A 436 -3.77 10.60 7.91
N ALA A 437 -2.90 11.54 7.62
CA ALA A 437 -3.28 12.83 7.02
C ALA A 437 -4.20 12.67 5.79
N MET A 438 -3.98 11.68 4.92
CA MET A 438 -4.71 11.51 3.66
C MET A 438 -5.92 10.57 3.73
N ALA A 439 -6.03 9.74 4.77
CA ALA A 439 -7.09 8.74 4.90
C ALA A 439 -7.37 8.42 6.36
N ALA A 440 -8.63 8.28 6.71
CA ALA A 440 -9.06 7.90 8.05
C ALA A 440 -10.23 6.92 8.03
N GLY A 441 -10.28 6.05 9.05
CA GLY A 441 -11.41 5.18 9.33
C GLY A 441 -12.09 5.62 10.63
N LEU A 442 -13.39 5.44 10.74
CA LEU A 442 -14.13 5.79 11.95
C LEU A 442 -15.38 4.92 12.15
N THR A 443 -15.82 4.87 13.39
CA THR A 443 -17.13 4.33 13.76
C THR A 443 -17.85 5.38 14.59
N VAL A 444 -19.07 5.73 14.19
CA VAL A 444 -19.91 6.75 14.81
C VAL A 444 -21.28 6.16 15.15
N ALA A 445 -21.96 6.65 16.18
CA ALA A 445 -23.38 6.34 16.38
C ALA A 445 -24.20 6.97 15.24
N ALA A 446 -25.22 6.30 14.73
CA ALA A 446 -25.99 6.79 13.58
C ALA A 446 -26.58 8.20 13.82
N GLY A 447 -27.04 8.49 15.03
CA GLY A 447 -27.52 9.84 15.41
C GLY A 447 -26.43 10.88 15.64
N GLY A 448 -25.12 10.52 15.57
CA GLY A 448 -23.98 11.41 15.79
C GLY A 448 -23.38 11.99 14.52
N VAL A 449 -23.87 11.62 13.33
CA VAL A 449 -23.27 12.03 12.04
C VAL A 449 -23.25 13.54 11.85
N ASP A 450 -24.34 14.24 12.20
CA ASP A 450 -24.42 15.70 12.02
C ASP A 450 -23.47 16.44 13.00
N ALA A 451 -23.36 15.96 14.24
CA ALA A 451 -22.41 16.54 15.21
C ALA A 451 -20.95 16.32 14.77
N LEU A 452 -20.63 15.15 14.24
CA LEU A 452 -19.32 14.87 13.64
C LEU A 452 -19.05 15.79 12.44
N ALA A 453 -20.03 15.98 11.56
CA ALA A 453 -19.88 16.86 10.39
C ALA A 453 -19.62 18.30 10.82
N ALA A 454 -20.35 18.85 11.78
CA ALA A 454 -20.14 20.19 12.32
C ALA A 454 -18.71 20.32 12.90
N PHE A 455 -18.32 19.40 13.77
CA PHE A 455 -16.99 19.39 14.40
C PHE A 455 -15.85 19.39 13.38
N LEU A 456 -15.92 18.52 12.37
CA LEU A 456 -14.88 18.42 11.35
C LEU A 456 -14.79 19.67 10.47
N ASN A 457 -15.94 20.28 10.18
CA ASN A 457 -15.99 21.52 9.42
C ASN A 457 -15.35 22.67 10.17
N ASP A 458 -15.66 22.83 11.48
CA ASP A 458 -15.06 23.88 12.33
C ASP A 458 -13.54 23.70 12.45
N ASN A 459 -13.07 22.45 12.62
CA ASN A 459 -11.65 22.17 12.81
C ASN A 459 -10.81 22.28 11.54
N LEU A 460 -11.37 21.97 10.36
CA LEU A 460 -10.61 21.86 9.12
C LEU A 460 -10.81 23.03 8.14
N ALA A 461 -11.74 23.96 8.39
CA ALA A 461 -12.05 25.07 7.49
C ALA A 461 -10.80 25.85 7.06
N GLY A 462 -10.00 26.30 7.99
CA GLY A 462 -8.81 27.09 7.68
C GLY A 462 -7.72 26.31 6.91
N ALA A 463 -7.58 25.00 7.17
CA ALA A 463 -6.64 24.15 6.44
C ALA A 463 -7.14 23.89 4.99
N VAL A 464 -8.45 23.68 4.82
CA VAL A 464 -9.06 23.45 3.50
C VAL A 464 -8.98 24.73 2.65
N ASP A 465 -9.28 25.90 3.18
CA ASP A 465 -9.18 27.18 2.48
C ASP A 465 -7.73 27.45 2.01
N LYS A 466 -6.76 27.20 2.88
CA LYS A 466 -5.33 27.31 2.53
C LYS A 466 -4.93 26.33 1.43
N ALA A 467 -5.40 25.09 1.51
CA ALA A 467 -5.12 24.07 0.49
C ALA A 467 -5.79 24.39 -0.84
N ALA A 468 -7.02 24.92 -0.84
CA ALA A 468 -7.76 25.32 -2.04
C ALA A 468 -7.05 26.45 -2.80
N THR A 469 -6.55 27.47 -2.09
CA THR A 469 -5.79 28.59 -2.71
C THR A 469 -4.45 28.16 -3.31
N GLY A 470 -3.89 27.04 -2.87
CA GLY A 470 -2.62 26.47 -3.37
C GLY A 470 -2.76 25.62 -4.64
N ARG A 471 -3.97 25.31 -5.11
CA ARG A 471 -4.18 24.41 -6.26
C ARG A 471 -3.59 24.96 -7.54
N ALA A 472 -2.81 24.16 -8.22
CA ALA A 472 -2.24 24.46 -9.53
C ALA A 472 -2.11 23.18 -10.35
N LEU A 473 -2.07 23.30 -11.66
CA LEU A 473 -1.64 22.20 -12.53
C LEU A 473 -0.11 22.24 -12.62
N ASP A 474 0.54 21.23 -12.06
CA ASP A 474 1.98 21.07 -12.20
C ASP A 474 2.30 20.42 -13.54
N CYS A 475 3.04 21.15 -14.38
CA CYS A 475 3.52 20.69 -15.68
C CYS A 475 4.99 20.26 -15.55
N ASP A 476 5.30 19.03 -15.96
CA ASP A 476 6.67 18.52 -15.93
C ASP A 476 7.51 19.10 -17.09
N ALA A 477 6.92 19.21 -18.29
CA ALA A 477 7.58 19.76 -19.48
C ALA A 477 6.57 20.28 -20.48
N ALA A 478 7.00 21.10 -21.41
CA ALA A 478 6.26 21.46 -22.62
C ALA A 478 6.97 20.89 -23.85
N ILE A 479 6.22 20.14 -24.67
CA ILE A 479 6.75 19.43 -25.84
C ILE A 479 6.00 19.91 -27.07
N ALA A 480 6.72 20.31 -28.12
CA ALA A 480 6.11 20.58 -29.42
C ALA A 480 5.57 19.25 -30.03
N PRO A 481 4.48 19.28 -30.84
CA PRO A 481 3.92 18.03 -31.40
C PRO A 481 4.95 17.16 -32.15
N ARG A 482 5.90 17.79 -32.85
CA ARG A 482 7.00 17.09 -33.53
C ARG A 482 8.05 16.46 -32.60
N GLY A 483 8.05 16.81 -31.33
CA GLY A 483 8.91 16.24 -30.29
C GLY A 483 8.39 14.92 -29.72
N VAL A 484 7.11 14.58 -29.98
CA VAL A 484 6.54 13.31 -29.55
C VAL A 484 6.98 12.21 -30.51
N SER A 485 7.93 11.40 -30.07
CA SER A 485 8.51 10.31 -30.87
C SER A 485 8.38 8.97 -30.12
N LEU A 486 8.48 7.85 -30.87
CA LEU A 486 8.53 6.52 -30.26
C LEU A 486 9.73 6.30 -29.34
N ALA A 487 10.83 7.05 -29.56
CA ALA A 487 12.00 7.00 -28.68
C ALA A 487 11.77 7.68 -27.32
N LEU A 488 10.75 8.53 -27.22
CA LEU A 488 10.37 9.20 -25.98
C LEU A 488 9.43 8.33 -25.13
N VAL A 489 8.64 7.46 -25.73
CA VAL A 489 7.66 6.59 -25.09
C VAL A 489 8.24 5.22 -24.80
#